data_4728db08f4e67b431fddb350cbd986a1
#
_entry.id   4728db08f4e67b431fddb350cbd986a1
#
_cell.length_a   1.000
_cell.length_b   1.000
_cell.length_c   1.000
_cell.angle_alpha   90.00
_cell.angle_beta   90.00
_cell.angle_gamma   90.00
#
_symmetry.space_group_name_H-M   'P 1'
#
loop_
_entity.id
_entity.type
_entity.pdbx_description
1 polymer ?
#
loop_
_entity_poly.entity_id
_entity_poly.type
_entity_poly.pdbx_seq_one_letter_code
_entity_poly.pdbx_strand_id
1 'polypeptide(L)'
;MRRADARVALGLYRSRHERGLFEGALTLGVQALDTSYNYLGFTSHRTLTRTAGDLLAEFTISTKVGFFPGTAGAEHSLDPRRLRRAVEESAEDLYREPDVVLLHNPERTLAALTPDAGRDCLAAASTTLHEASTAGLCGSWGISSWDPRPLLAVATSDADTTIPVPDVLMTRAGLLVSADILDAADALTAWWGLDVSTRWGMSPFAAADPVWAAVNIGAFLDSDQQCSHLQAAFRVAYELPPVSRIAVGTNRVDHLRDLVTALGLRTNDNRISKYRELLRAKVATATR
;
A
#
# COMPACT_ATOMS: atom_id res chain seq x y z
N MET A 1 -15.53 20.33 12.94
CA MET A 1 -14.68 19.17 12.69
C MET A 1 -14.90 18.73 11.23
N ARG A 2 -13.88 18.65 10.38
CA ARG A 2 -14.04 18.04 9.05
C ARG A 2 -14.31 16.54 9.25
N ARG A 3 -15.21 15.98 8.43
CA ARG A 3 -15.46 14.53 8.43
C ARG A 3 -14.17 13.81 8.04
N ALA A 4 -13.79 12.77 8.78
CA ALA A 4 -12.61 11.95 8.47
C ALA A 4 -12.68 11.44 7.02
N ASP A 5 -11.60 11.59 6.27
CA ASP A 5 -11.50 11.05 4.92
C ASP A 5 -10.61 9.79 4.95
N ALA A 6 -11.25 8.64 4.89
CA ALA A 6 -10.56 7.34 4.92
C ALA A 6 -9.76 7.05 3.64
N ARG A 7 -9.87 7.89 2.60
CA ARG A 7 -9.20 7.65 1.31
C ARG A 7 -7.69 7.89 1.37
N VAL A 8 -7.20 8.77 2.26
CA VAL A 8 -5.77 9.07 2.40
C VAL A 8 -5.22 8.46 3.66
N ALA A 9 -4.14 7.70 3.55
CA ALA A 9 -3.29 7.31 4.67
C ALA A 9 -1.95 8.07 4.59
N LEU A 10 -1.51 8.66 5.70
CA LEU A 10 -0.18 9.25 5.81
C LEU A 10 0.85 8.13 5.89
N GLY A 11 1.61 7.93 4.79
CA GLY A 11 2.68 6.95 4.70
C GLY A 11 3.94 7.43 5.40
N LEU A 12 4.48 6.60 6.28
CA LEU A 12 5.64 6.95 7.11
C LEU A 12 6.98 6.47 6.54
N TYR A 13 7.01 5.90 5.34
CA TYR A 13 8.25 5.59 4.66
C TYR A 13 9.08 6.86 4.43
N ARG A 14 10.32 6.89 4.94
CA ARG A 14 11.21 8.08 4.95
C ARG A 14 10.61 9.32 5.64
N SER A 15 9.60 9.16 6.47
CA SER A 15 9.09 10.22 7.32
C SER A 15 10.07 10.52 8.46
N ARG A 16 10.12 11.80 8.87
CA ARG A 16 10.87 12.24 10.07
C ARG A 16 10.10 11.98 11.36
N HIS A 17 8.86 11.53 11.30
CA HIS A 17 7.96 11.31 12.43
C HIS A 17 7.83 12.56 13.33
N GLU A 18 7.75 13.75 12.72
CA GLU A 18 7.59 15.00 13.47
C GLU A 18 6.14 15.16 13.96
N ARG A 19 5.96 15.52 15.23
CA ARG A 19 4.63 15.68 15.87
C ARG A 19 3.70 16.60 15.08
N GLY A 20 4.21 17.75 14.60
CA GLY A 20 3.40 18.72 13.85
C GLY A 20 2.82 18.16 12.54
N LEU A 21 3.43 17.11 11.97
CA LEU A 21 2.88 16.41 10.81
C LEU A 21 1.63 15.60 11.19
N PHE A 22 1.63 14.93 12.33
CA PHE A 22 0.48 14.15 12.82
C PHE A 22 -0.68 15.06 13.23
N GLU A 23 -0.40 16.13 13.96
CA GLU A 23 -1.40 17.15 14.31
C GLU A 23 -2.01 17.81 13.07
N GLY A 24 -1.18 18.12 12.07
CA GLY A 24 -1.62 18.64 10.78
C GLY A 24 -2.47 17.63 10.00
N ALA A 25 -2.13 16.35 10.03
CA ALA A 25 -2.92 15.30 9.41
C ALA A 25 -4.33 15.22 10.01
N LEU A 26 -4.43 15.19 11.35
CA LEU A 26 -5.72 15.21 12.07
C LEU A 26 -6.55 16.45 11.73
N THR A 27 -5.92 17.62 11.68
CA THR A 27 -6.58 18.90 11.30
C THR A 27 -7.17 18.84 9.90
N LEU A 28 -6.53 18.09 8.98
CA LEU A 28 -7.01 17.89 7.61
C LEU A 28 -8.04 16.75 7.50
N GLY A 29 -8.33 16.04 8.57
CA GLY A 29 -9.23 14.87 8.58
C GLY A 29 -8.57 13.58 8.10
N VAL A 30 -7.23 13.54 8.01
CA VAL A 30 -6.47 12.32 7.70
C VAL A 30 -6.23 11.56 9.00
N GLN A 31 -6.97 10.48 9.18
CA GLN A 31 -6.97 9.64 10.39
C GLN A 31 -6.44 8.22 10.12
N ALA A 32 -5.63 8.05 9.07
CA ALA A 32 -4.97 6.78 8.80
C ALA A 32 -3.46 6.99 8.67
N LEU A 33 -2.69 6.16 9.36
CA LEU A 33 -1.24 6.07 9.26
C LEU A 33 -0.84 4.74 8.64
N ASP A 34 0.15 4.76 7.74
CA ASP A 34 0.74 3.57 7.16
C ASP A 34 2.23 3.52 7.47
N THR A 35 2.62 2.58 8.31
CA THR A 35 4.01 2.35 8.73
C THR A 35 4.50 0.96 8.34
N SER A 36 5.64 0.54 8.89
CA SER A 36 6.17 -0.82 8.73
C SER A 36 7.16 -1.13 9.84
N TYR A 37 7.26 -2.40 10.21
CA TYR A 37 8.19 -2.92 11.21
C TYR A 37 9.65 -2.52 10.91
N ASN A 38 10.06 -2.52 9.63
CA ASN A 38 11.44 -2.21 9.23
C ASN A 38 11.73 -0.72 8.97
N TYR A 39 10.74 0.18 9.06
CA TYR A 39 10.99 1.60 8.81
C TYR A 39 11.87 2.22 9.91
N LEU A 40 12.64 3.26 9.57
CA LEU A 40 13.61 3.89 10.45
C LEU A 40 14.58 2.89 11.13
N GLY A 41 15.04 1.88 10.38
CA GLY A 41 15.94 0.86 10.92
C GLY A 41 15.31 0.09 12.09
N PHE A 42 14.05 -0.33 11.94
CA PHE A 42 13.28 -1.07 12.94
C PHE A 42 12.92 -0.27 14.21
N THR A 43 12.84 1.06 14.09
CA THR A 43 12.49 1.93 15.23
C THR A 43 11.24 2.77 14.99
N SER A 44 10.55 2.59 13.85
CA SER A 44 9.41 3.43 13.45
C SER A 44 8.28 3.44 14.48
N HIS A 45 7.87 2.28 14.99
CA HIS A 45 6.78 2.16 15.96
C HIS A 45 7.12 2.87 17.28
N ARG A 46 8.28 2.58 17.88
CA ARG A 46 8.77 3.26 19.08
C ARG A 46 8.92 4.77 18.90
N THR A 47 9.40 5.19 17.72
CA THR A 47 9.52 6.62 17.41
C THR A 47 8.17 7.28 17.29
N LEU A 48 7.20 6.62 16.64
CA LEU A 48 5.82 7.10 16.52
C LEU A 48 5.18 7.28 17.90
N THR A 49 5.27 6.27 18.75
CA THR A 49 4.73 6.30 20.12
C THR A 49 5.40 7.37 20.97
N ARG A 50 6.71 7.52 20.89
CA ARG A 50 7.44 8.57 21.64
C ARG A 50 7.04 9.97 21.19
N THR A 51 6.80 10.17 19.88
CA THR A 51 6.54 11.50 19.29
C THR A 51 5.09 11.91 19.37
N ALA A 52 4.17 10.98 19.22
CA ALA A 52 2.73 11.23 19.06
C ALA A 52 1.84 10.19 19.77
N GLY A 53 2.33 9.54 20.83
CA GLY A 53 1.62 8.45 21.51
C GLY A 53 0.22 8.85 22.00
N ASP A 54 0.06 10.07 22.47
CA ASP A 54 -1.22 10.65 22.90
C ASP A 54 -2.21 10.90 21.75
N LEU A 55 -1.74 10.93 20.50
CA LEU A 55 -2.56 11.12 19.31
C LEU A 55 -2.94 9.80 18.63
N LEU A 56 -2.28 8.68 18.98
CA LEU A 56 -2.47 7.42 18.26
C LEU A 56 -3.88 6.86 18.35
N ALA A 57 -4.62 7.20 19.38
CA ALA A 57 -6.03 6.81 19.51
C ALA A 57 -6.94 7.43 18.45
N GLU A 58 -6.52 8.55 17.84
CA GLU A 58 -7.25 9.22 16.77
C GLU A 58 -6.96 8.64 15.37
N PHE A 59 -6.00 7.71 15.29
CA PHE A 59 -5.57 7.11 14.02
C PHE A 59 -5.92 5.63 13.92
N THR A 60 -6.32 5.22 12.72
CA THR A 60 -6.20 3.83 12.26
C THR A 60 -4.77 3.60 11.82
N ILE A 61 -4.11 2.55 12.31
CA ILE A 61 -2.69 2.27 12.03
C ILE A 61 -2.58 0.99 11.22
N SER A 62 -2.06 1.08 9.99
CA SER A 62 -1.57 -0.07 9.25
C SER A 62 -0.06 -0.20 9.41
N THR A 63 0.41 -1.43 9.59
CA THR A 63 1.83 -1.76 9.59
C THR A 63 2.12 -2.95 8.69
N LYS A 64 3.40 -3.25 8.48
CA LYS A 64 3.82 -4.31 7.58
C LYS A 64 4.93 -5.15 8.22
N VAL A 65 4.88 -6.47 8.02
CA VAL A 65 5.88 -7.43 8.50
C VAL A 65 6.39 -8.30 7.35
N GLY A 66 7.65 -8.72 7.39
CA GLY A 66 8.29 -9.49 6.31
C GLY A 66 9.76 -9.10 6.08
N PHE A 67 10.17 -7.93 6.59
CA PHE A 67 11.58 -7.54 6.65
C PHE A 67 12.05 -7.56 8.10
N PHE A 68 13.22 -8.12 8.34
CA PHE A 68 13.78 -8.37 9.66
C PHE A 68 15.22 -7.89 9.75
N PRO A 69 15.74 -7.59 10.95
CA PRO A 69 17.16 -7.29 11.13
C PRO A 69 18.01 -8.48 10.65
N GLY A 70 19.02 -8.18 9.84
CA GLY A 70 20.01 -9.13 9.35
C GLY A 70 21.42 -8.55 9.48
N THR A 71 22.44 -9.38 9.26
CA THR A 71 23.85 -8.98 9.42
C THR A 71 24.31 -7.91 8.44
N ALA A 72 23.70 -7.87 7.25
CA ALA A 72 24.00 -6.88 6.19
C ALA A 72 22.91 -5.83 6.00
N GLY A 73 22.00 -5.66 6.96
CA GLY A 73 20.85 -4.77 6.88
C GLY A 73 19.52 -5.53 7.00
N ALA A 74 18.47 -5.00 6.39
CA ALA A 74 17.17 -5.67 6.42
C ALA A 74 17.16 -6.88 5.47
N GLU A 75 16.81 -8.06 5.99
CA GLU A 75 16.57 -9.28 5.21
C GLU A 75 15.08 -9.57 5.10
N HIS A 76 14.65 -10.12 3.96
CA HIS A 76 13.25 -10.49 3.74
C HIS A 76 13.03 -11.97 4.05
N SER A 77 11.92 -12.28 4.76
CA SER A 77 11.54 -13.66 5.07
C SER A 77 10.03 -13.76 5.24
N LEU A 78 9.48 -14.91 4.83
CA LEU A 78 8.10 -15.31 5.07
C LEU A 78 7.99 -16.40 6.17
N ASP A 79 9.04 -16.57 6.97
CA ASP A 79 9.03 -17.54 8.09
C ASP A 79 7.91 -17.21 9.10
N PRO A 80 6.98 -18.14 9.35
CA PRO A 80 5.83 -17.93 10.23
C PRO A 80 6.18 -17.44 11.63
N ARG A 81 7.25 -17.96 12.23
CA ARG A 81 7.65 -17.59 13.60
C ARG A 81 8.15 -16.16 13.67
N ARG A 82 8.94 -15.77 12.64
CA ARG A 82 9.44 -14.39 12.54
C ARG A 82 8.31 -13.40 12.29
N LEU A 83 7.35 -13.76 11.40
CA LEU A 83 6.18 -12.93 11.13
C LEU A 83 5.35 -12.73 12.39
N ARG A 84 5.00 -13.80 13.09
CA ARG A 84 4.23 -13.76 14.34
C ARG A 84 4.90 -12.85 15.38
N ARG A 85 6.20 -13.05 15.61
CA ARG A 85 6.97 -12.23 16.56
C ARG A 85 6.96 -10.75 16.17
N ALA A 86 7.12 -10.42 14.88
CA ALA A 86 7.10 -9.03 14.45
C ALA A 86 5.72 -8.36 14.62
N VAL A 87 4.62 -9.11 14.53
CA VAL A 87 3.28 -8.60 14.88
C VAL A 87 3.21 -8.29 16.38
N GLU A 88 3.66 -9.20 17.24
CA GLU A 88 3.71 -9.03 18.69
C GLU A 88 4.57 -7.81 19.08
N GLU A 89 5.80 -7.72 18.59
CA GLU A 89 6.70 -6.57 18.83
C GLU A 89 6.12 -5.24 18.29
N SER A 90 5.36 -5.28 17.18
CA SER A 90 4.69 -4.08 16.66
C SER A 90 3.61 -3.58 17.60
N ALA A 91 2.82 -4.48 18.22
CA ALA A 91 1.81 -4.12 19.18
C ALA A 91 2.45 -3.60 20.49
N GLU A 92 3.52 -4.24 20.94
CA GLU A 92 4.28 -3.79 22.12
C GLU A 92 4.86 -2.38 21.90
N ASP A 93 5.52 -2.13 20.77
CA ASP A 93 6.14 -0.85 20.46
C ASP A 93 5.13 0.29 20.24
N LEU A 94 3.93 -0.03 19.76
CA LEU A 94 2.82 0.92 19.60
C LEU A 94 2.00 1.13 20.87
N TYR A 95 2.19 0.29 21.89
CA TYR A 95 1.33 0.18 23.09
C TYR A 95 -0.16 -0.02 22.75
N ARG A 96 -0.43 -0.61 21.60
CA ARG A 96 -1.76 -1.02 21.12
C ARG A 96 -1.62 -1.96 19.94
N GLU A 97 -2.65 -2.75 19.69
CA GLU A 97 -2.73 -3.57 18.49
C GLU A 97 -2.85 -2.66 17.24
N PRO A 98 -2.10 -2.94 16.16
CA PRO A 98 -2.32 -2.29 14.88
C PRO A 98 -3.69 -2.67 14.31
N ASP A 99 -4.36 -1.73 13.63
CA ASP A 99 -5.66 -2.00 13.02
C ASP A 99 -5.54 -2.93 11.80
N VAL A 100 -4.42 -2.84 11.07
CA VAL A 100 -4.14 -3.72 9.92
C VAL A 100 -2.67 -4.11 9.92
N VAL A 101 -2.37 -5.41 9.76
CA VAL A 101 -1.02 -5.92 9.50
C VAL A 101 -0.92 -6.47 8.08
N LEU A 102 0.01 -5.95 7.28
CA LEU A 102 0.21 -6.39 5.91
C LEU A 102 1.47 -7.26 5.80
N LEU A 103 1.39 -8.35 5.04
CA LEU A 103 2.56 -9.09 4.58
C LEU A 103 3.34 -8.22 3.58
N HIS A 104 4.59 -7.89 3.89
CA HIS A 104 5.36 -6.84 3.22
C HIS A 104 6.15 -7.37 2.05
N ASN A 105 5.69 -7.13 0.82
CA ASN A 105 6.34 -7.51 -0.44
C ASN A 105 6.70 -9.00 -0.52
N PRO A 106 5.73 -9.93 -0.36
CA PRO A 106 6.00 -11.37 -0.39
C PRO A 106 6.68 -11.82 -1.67
N GLU A 107 6.47 -11.11 -2.79
CA GLU A 107 7.12 -11.37 -4.08
C GLU A 107 8.65 -11.46 -3.98
N ARG A 108 9.28 -10.81 -3.00
CA ARG A 108 10.74 -10.87 -2.83
C ARG A 108 11.25 -12.26 -2.46
N THR A 109 10.48 -13.02 -1.70
CA THR A 109 10.77 -14.43 -1.41
C THR A 109 10.21 -15.33 -2.51
N LEU A 110 8.97 -15.08 -2.94
CA LEU A 110 8.26 -15.95 -3.87
C LEU A 110 8.94 -16.03 -5.25
N ALA A 111 9.53 -14.95 -5.74
CA ALA A 111 10.22 -14.92 -7.04
C ALA A 111 11.40 -15.89 -7.16
N ALA A 112 11.95 -16.36 -6.06
CA ALA A 112 13.07 -17.32 -6.03
C ALA A 112 12.61 -18.78 -5.83
N LEU A 113 11.31 -19.03 -5.68
CA LEU A 113 10.73 -20.35 -5.42
C LEU A 113 10.04 -20.91 -6.66
N THR A 114 9.91 -22.23 -6.70
CA THR A 114 8.98 -22.87 -7.64
C THR A 114 7.53 -22.50 -7.28
N PRO A 115 6.57 -22.53 -8.21
CA PRO A 115 5.17 -22.19 -7.91
C PRO A 115 4.60 -22.94 -6.70
N ASP A 116 4.85 -24.26 -6.59
CA ASP A 116 4.34 -25.09 -5.48
C ASP A 116 4.98 -24.71 -4.14
N ALA A 117 6.32 -24.63 -4.09
CA ALA A 117 7.01 -24.18 -2.89
C ALA A 117 6.65 -22.75 -2.51
N GLY A 118 6.42 -21.88 -3.50
CA GLY A 118 5.93 -20.52 -3.30
C GLY A 118 4.53 -20.51 -2.71
N ARG A 119 3.65 -21.39 -3.17
CA ARG A 119 2.28 -21.53 -2.65
C ARG A 119 2.27 -21.97 -1.19
N ASP A 120 3.02 -23.02 -0.84
CA ASP A 120 3.14 -23.49 0.54
C ASP A 120 3.70 -22.40 1.47
N CYS A 121 4.73 -21.68 1.00
CA CYS A 121 5.34 -20.58 1.72
C CYS A 121 4.35 -19.42 1.93
N LEU A 122 3.60 -19.03 0.90
CA LEU A 122 2.59 -17.98 0.97
C LEU A 122 1.42 -18.40 1.87
N ALA A 123 0.95 -19.63 1.77
CA ALA A 123 -0.12 -20.18 2.61
C ALA A 123 0.27 -20.16 4.08
N ALA A 124 1.46 -20.63 4.43
CA ALA A 124 1.95 -20.62 5.81
C ALA A 124 2.06 -19.19 6.38
N ALA A 125 2.60 -18.24 5.60
CA ALA A 125 2.70 -16.85 5.99
C ALA A 125 1.32 -16.19 6.16
N SER A 126 0.40 -16.44 5.21
CA SER A 126 -0.98 -15.90 5.24
C SER A 126 -1.78 -16.48 6.42
N THR A 127 -1.65 -17.79 6.67
CA THR A 127 -2.28 -18.43 7.85
C THR A 127 -1.78 -17.81 9.15
N THR A 128 -0.47 -17.54 9.25
CA THR A 128 0.12 -16.88 10.44
C THR A 128 -0.50 -15.51 10.72
N LEU A 129 -0.69 -14.68 9.69
CA LEU A 129 -1.31 -13.35 9.88
C LEU A 129 -2.82 -13.45 10.12
N HIS A 130 -3.49 -14.39 9.48
CA HIS A 130 -4.91 -14.68 9.75
C HIS A 130 -5.14 -15.14 11.21
N GLU A 131 -4.31 -16.05 11.72
CA GLU A 131 -4.33 -16.48 13.11
C GLU A 131 -3.97 -15.34 14.09
N ALA A 132 -3.03 -14.46 13.73
CA ALA A 132 -2.72 -13.29 14.53
C ALA A 132 -3.92 -12.34 14.66
N SER A 133 -4.65 -12.11 13.57
CA SER A 133 -5.89 -11.33 13.57
C SER A 133 -6.98 -12.01 14.41
N THR A 134 -7.19 -13.32 14.23
CA THR A 134 -8.17 -14.09 15.02
C THR A 134 -7.85 -14.10 16.52
N ALA A 135 -6.56 -14.09 16.86
CA ALA A 135 -6.10 -13.99 18.25
C ALA A 135 -6.15 -12.58 18.84
N GLY A 136 -6.58 -11.57 18.06
CA GLY A 136 -6.68 -10.18 18.50
C GLY A 136 -5.36 -9.44 18.60
N LEU A 137 -4.29 -9.92 17.95
CA LEU A 137 -3.00 -9.22 17.89
C LEU A 137 -2.98 -8.08 16.85
N CYS A 138 -3.98 -8.05 15.97
CA CYS A 138 -4.30 -6.97 15.05
C CYS A 138 -5.78 -7.03 14.69
N GLY A 139 -6.34 -5.91 14.19
CA GLY A 139 -7.75 -5.85 13.81
C GLY A 139 -8.06 -6.66 12.55
N SER A 140 -7.18 -6.62 11.56
CA SER A 140 -7.28 -7.36 10.29
C SER A 140 -5.89 -7.57 9.68
N TRP A 141 -5.82 -8.39 8.63
CA TRP A 141 -4.56 -8.64 7.94
C TRP A 141 -4.70 -8.46 6.43
N GLY A 142 -3.56 -8.37 5.73
CA GLY A 142 -3.57 -8.22 4.27
C GLY A 142 -2.19 -8.43 3.66
N ILE A 143 -2.07 -8.05 2.39
CA ILE A 143 -0.83 -8.14 1.62
C ILE A 143 -0.50 -6.78 1.02
N SER A 144 0.77 -6.36 1.14
CA SER A 144 1.33 -5.21 0.45
C SER A 144 2.36 -5.71 -0.56
N SER A 145 2.12 -5.52 -1.85
CA SER A 145 2.99 -5.99 -2.93
C SER A 145 3.44 -4.84 -3.83
N TRP A 146 4.75 -4.73 -4.03
CA TRP A 146 5.34 -3.78 -4.97
C TRP A 146 5.25 -4.29 -6.41
N ASP A 147 5.39 -5.59 -6.59
CA ASP A 147 5.23 -6.29 -7.86
C ASP A 147 4.33 -7.52 -7.67
N PRO A 148 3.04 -7.40 -7.97
CA PRO A 148 2.08 -8.49 -7.74
C PRO A 148 2.21 -9.70 -8.69
N ARG A 149 3.08 -9.64 -9.72
CA ARG A 149 3.18 -10.73 -10.71
C ARG A 149 3.64 -12.06 -10.12
N PRO A 150 4.73 -12.13 -9.32
CA PRO A 150 5.11 -13.40 -8.67
C PRO A 150 4.05 -13.88 -7.67
N LEU A 151 3.39 -12.95 -6.98
CA LEU A 151 2.30 -13.27 -6.06
C LEU A 151 1.11 -13.89 -6.81
N LEU A 152 0.72 -13.33 -7.97
CA LEU A 152 -0.33 -13.87 -8.81
C LEU A 152 0.00 -15.28 -9.30
N ALA A 153 1.20 -15.47 -9.82
CA ALA A 153 1.65 -16.78 -10.33
C ALA A 153 1.55 -17.88 -9.27
N VAL A 154 1.93 -17.56 -8.03
CA VAL A 154 1.84 -18.47 -6.89
C VAL A 154 0.38 -18.66 -6.43
N ALA A 155 -0.39 -17.60 -6.30
CA ALA A 155 -1.78 -17.67 -5.81
C ALA A 155 -2.71 -18.46 -6.77
N THR A 156 -2.41 -18.45 -8.07
CA THR A 156 -3.21 -19.12 -9.10
C THR A 156 -2.63 -20.45 -9.57
N SER A 157 -1.56 -20.96 -8.94
CA SER A 157 -0.99 -22.29 -9.27
C SER A 157 -1.97 -23.42 -8.91
N ASP A 158 -1.83 -24.57 -9.56
CA ASP A 158 -2.74 -25.73 -9.41
C ASP A 158 -2.50 -26.57 -8.13
N ALA A 159 -1.63 -26.11 -7.22
CA ALA A 159 -1.36 -26.82 -5.97
C ALA A 159 -2.57 -26.83 -5.02
N ASP A 160 -2.76 -27.91 -4.29
CA ASP A 160 -3.90 -28.14 -3.38
C ASP A 160 -3.91 -27.27 -2.12
N THR A 161 -2.80 -26.58 -1.81
CA THR A 161 -2.66 -25.80 -0.59
C THR A 161 -3.56 -24.55 -0.63
N THR A 162 -4.47 -24.43 0.32
CA THR A 162 -5.36 -23.27 0.44
C THR A 162 -4.61 -22.07 1.03
N ILE A 163 -4.71 -20.93 0.36
CA ILE A 163 -4.20 -19.64 0.85
C ILE A 163 -5.38 -18.87 1.44
N PRO A 164 -5.35 -18.45 2.72
CA PRO A 164 -6.36 -17.56 3.27
C PRO A 164 -6.51 -16.28 2.45
N VAL A 165 -7.74 -15.83 2.24
CA VAL A 165 -8.03 -14.58 1.52
C VAL A 165 -7.68 -13.39 2.39
N PRO A 166 -6.84 -12.44 1.92
CA PRO A 166 -6.49 -11.25 2.68
C PRO A 166 -7.69 -10.28 2.78
N ASP A 167 -7.83 -9.59 3.91
CA ASP A 167 -8.84 -8.53 4.09
C ASP A 167 -8.49 -7.27 3.28
N VAL A 168 -7.20 -7.04 3.02
CA VAL A 168 -6.68 -5.87 2.27
C VAL A 168 -5.58 -6.29 1.31
N LEU A 169 -5.65 -5.78 0.08
CA LEU A 169 -4.55 -5.84 -0.89
C LEU A 169 -4.07 -4.42 -1.21
N MET A 170 -2.81 -4.13 -0.86
CA MET A 170 -2.15 -2.87 -1.18
C MET A 170 -1.14 -3.09 -2.32
N THR A 171 -1.29 -2.34 -3.41
CA THR A 171 -0.39 -2.39 -4.57
C THR A 171 0.07 -1.01 -4.98
N ARG A 172 1.05 -0.92 -5.89
CA ARG A 172 1.38 0.37 -6.50
C ARG A 172 0.18 0.92 -7.25
N ALA A 173 -0.01 2.25 -7.17
CA ALA A 173 -1.10 2.93 -7.85
C ALA A 173 -0.58 4.21 -8.52
N GLY A 174 -1.09 4.51 -9.71
CA GLY A 174 -0.78 5.76 -10.43
C GLY A 174 -0.35 5.57 -11.89
N LEU A 175 -0.21 6.69 -12.57
CA LEU A 175 0.07 6.77 -14.02
C LEU A 175 1.37 6.08 -14.45
N LEU A 176 2.38 6.01 -13.57
CA LEU A 176 3.68 5.40 -13.89
C LEU A 176 3.76 3.90 -13.53
N VAL A 177 2.64 3.28 -13.17
CA VAL A 177 2.57 1.84 -13.00
C VAL A 177 2.41 1.17 -14.36
N SER A 178 3.25 0.19 -14.68
CA SER A 178 3.21 -0.51 -15.97
C SER A 178 1.96 -1.38 -16.11
N ALA A 179 1.56 -1.65 -17.35
CA ALA A 179 0.33 -2.40 -17.65
C ALA A 179 0.32 -3.79 -16.99
N ASP A 180 1.44 -4.52 -17.05
CA ASP A 180 1.59 -5.85 -16.49
C ASP A 180 1.40 -5.89 -14.97
N ILE A 181 1.82 -4.84 -14.27
CA ILE A 181 1.60 -4.71 -12.82
C ILE A 181 0.13 -4.35 -12.50
N LEU A 182 -0.47 -3.44 -13.28
CA LEU A 182 -1.89 -3.12 -13.14
C LEU A 182 -2.77 -4.35 -13.39
N ASP A 183 -2.47 -5.11 -14.45
CA ASP A 183 -3.23 -6.30 -14.82
C ASP A 183 -3.04 -7.43 -13.80
N ALA A 184 -1.84 -7.61 -13.23
CA ALA A 184 -1.62 -8.56 -12.15
C ALA A 184 -2.35 -8.17 -10.85
N ALA A 185 -2.41 -6.88 -10.51
CA ALA A 185 -3.18 -6.39 -9.37
C ALA A 185 -4.68 -6.64 -9.55
N ASP A 186 -5.22 -6.35 -10.76
CA ASP A 186 -6.63 -6.62 -11.08
C ASP A 186 -6.95 -8.12 -11.05
N ALA A 187 -6.05 -8.97 -11.59
CA ALA A 187 -6.21 -10.41 -11.58
C ALA A 187 -6.22 -10.99 -10.16
N LEU A 188 -5.35 -10.52 -9.27
CA LEU A 188 -5.35 -10.93 -7.86
C LEU A 188 -6.62 -10.50 -7.14
N THR A 189 -7.10 -9.27 -7.37
CA THR A 189 -8.35 -8.81 -6.78
C THR A 189 -9.55 -9.61 -7.25
N ALA A 190 -9.58 -9.99 -8.53
CA ALA A 190 -10.61 -10.86 -9.08
C ALA A 190 -10.51 -12.29 -8.51
N TRP A 191 -9.30 -12.84 -8.40
CA TRP A 191 -9.06 -14.18 -7.87
C TRP A 191 -9.53 -14.33 -6.41
N TRP A 192 -9.26 -13.34 -5.58
CA TRP A 192 -9.68 -13.34 -4.17
C TRP A 192 -11.09 -12.74 -3.95
N GLY A 193 -11.76 -12.27 -4.99
CA GLY A 193 -13.08 -11.65 -4.86
C GLY A 193 -13.08 -10.36 -4.03
N LEU A 194 -11.97 -9.60 -4.06
CA LEU A 194 -11.83 -8.40 -3.26
C LEU A 194 -12.65 -7.23 -3.81
N ASP A 195 -13.45 -6.62 -2.95
CA ASP A 195 -14.15 -5.37 -3.26
C ASP A 195 -13.20 -4.17 -3.34
N VAL A 196 -13.59 -3.11 -4.05
CA VAL A 196 -12.75 -1.90 -4.16
C VAL A 196 -12.45 -1.26 -2.80
N SER A 197 -13.33 -1.41 -1.80
CA SER A 197 -13.14 -0.88 -0.44
C SER A 197 -11.94 -1.50 0.27
N THR A 198 -11.54 -2.71 -0.12
CA THR A 198 -10.41 -3.46 0.44
C THR A 198 -9.11 -3.33 -0.37
N ARG A 199 -9.16 -2.57 -1.48
CA ARG A 199 -8.00 -2.33 -2.35
C ARG A 199 -7.35 -1.02 -1.99
N TRP A 200 -6.07 -1.06 -1.65
CA TRP A 200 -5.29 0.12 -1.28
C TRP A 200 -4.16 0.36 -2.28
N GLY A 201 -3.82 1.64 -2.46
CA GLY A 201 -2.71 2.08 -3.30
C GLY A 201 -1.53 2.58 -2.49
N MET A 202 -0.34 2.47 -3.07
CA MET A 202 0.88 3.07 -2.55
C MET A 202 1.72 3.68 -3.66
N SER A 203 2.65 4.57 -3.31
CA SER A 203 3.62 5.18 -4.23
C SER A 203 3.00 5.86 -5.46
N PRO A 204 2.00 6.74 -5.30
CA PRO A 204 1.23 7.32 -6.41
C PRO A 204 2.06 8.17 -7.39
N PHE A 205 3.26 8.57 -6.98
CA PHE A 205 4.15 9.44 -7.76
C PHE A 205 5.42 8.75 -8.28
N ALA A 206 5.60 7.45 -8.04
CA ALA A 206 6.79 6.67 -8.43
C ALA A 206 8.12 7.42 -8.18
N ALA A 207 8.25 8.05 -6.99
CA ALA A 207 9.43 8.77 -6.52
C ALA A 207 9.94 9.87 -7.50
N ALA A 208 9.12 10.90 -7.74
CA ALA A 208 9.52 12.15 -8.44
C ALA A 208 10.23 11.93 -9.79
N ASP A 209 9.66 11.10 -10.65
CA ASP A 209 10.18 10.84 -11.99
C ASP A 209 10.11 12.12 -12.86
N PRO A 210 11.19 12.50 -13.60
CA PRO A 210 11.21 13.62 -14.54
C PRO A 210 10.10 13.57 -15.59
N VAL A 211 9.54 12.40 -15.90
CA VAL A 211 8.42 12.19 -16.82
C VAL A 211 7.20 13.03 -16.44
N TRP A 212 7.00 13.34 -15.15
CA TRP A 212 5.87 14.16 -14.71
C TRP A 212 5.79 15.53 -15.37
N ALA A 213 6.91 16.13 -15.72
CA ALA A 213 6.96 17.45 -16.38
C ALA A 213 6.49 17.40 -17.84
N ALA A 214 6.56 16.24 -18.49
CA ALA A 214 6.24 16.05 -19.90
C ALA A 214 4.80 15.58 -20.18
N VAL A 215 4.08 15.10 -19.13
CA VAL A 215 2.73 14.53 -19.28
C VAL A 215 1.66 15.58 -18.95
N ASN A 216 0.72 15.80 -19.85
CA ASN A 216 -0.48 16.60 -19.56
C ASN A 216 -1.47 15.78 -18.70
N ILE A 217 -1.22 15.71 -17.39
CA ILE A 217 -2.02 14.91 -16.47
C ILE A 217 -3.44 15.47 -16.32
N GLY A 218 -3.65 16.77 -16.45
CA GLY A 218 -4.97 17.40 -16.45
C GLY A 218 -5.91 16.84 -17.51
N ALA A 219 -5.35 16.26 -18.60
CA ALA A 219 -6.14 15.59 -19.61
C ALA A 219 -6.95 14.38 -19.07
N PHE A 220 -6.58 13.76 -17.96
CA PHE A 220 -7.30 12.64 -17.34
C PHE A 220 -8.45 13.07 -16.41
N LEU A 221 -8.61 14.37 -16.21
CA LEU A 221 -9.71 14.94 -15.44
C LEU A 221 -10.82 15.42 -16.37
N ASP A 222 -12.02 15.61 -15.80
CA ASP A 222 -13.09 16.31 -16.50
C ASP A 222 -12.66 17.75 -16.82
N SER A 223 -13.22 18.32 -17.89
CA SER A 223 -12.97 19.71 -18.30
C SER A 223 -13.34 20.68 -17.16
N ASP A 224 -12.68 21.85 -17.16
CA ASP A 224 -12.94 22.99 -16.28
C ASP A 224 -12.48 22.86 -14.82
N GLN A 225 -11.68 21.85 -14.48
CA GLN A 225 -11.10 21.72 -13.14
C GLN A 225 -9.69 22.32 -13.11
N GLN A 226 -9.48 23.31 -12.24
CA GLN A 226 -8.16 23.88 -12.01
C GLN A 226 -7.47 23.10 -10.87
N CYS A 227 -6.28 22.58 -11.16
CA CYS A 227 -5.47 21.87 -10.18
C CYS A 227 -3.99 21.87 -10.60
N SER A 228 -3.11 21.58 -9.65
CA SER A 228 -1.71 21.31 -9.94
C SER A 228 -1.53 19.92 -10.57
N HIS A 229 -0.39 19.69 -11.24
CA HIS A 229 -0.02 18.37 -11.76
C HIS A 229 -0.01 17.31 -10.65
N LEU A 230 0.47 17.67 -9.45
CA LEU A 230 0.51 16.77 -8.30
C LEU A 230 -0.90 16.34 -7.86
N GLN A 231 -1.84 17.29 -7.79
CA GLN A 231 -3.23 17.03 -7.45
C GLN A 231 -3.90 16.14 -8.50
N ALA A 232 -3.70 16.43 -9.79
CA ALA A 232 -4.22 15.60 -10.88
C ALA A 232 -3.65 14.18 -10.82
N ALA A 233 -2.34 14.04 -10.67
CA ALA A 233 -1.67 12.73 -10.57
C ALA A 233 -2.18 11.90 -9.37
N PHE A 234 -2.34 12.54 -8.22
CA PHE A 234 -2.86 11.88 -7.03
C PHE A 234 -4.31 11.41 -7.21
N ARG A 235 -5.15 12.25 -7.80
CA ARG A 235 -6.55 11.85 -8.05
C ARG A 235 -6.65 10.70 -9.04
N VAL A 236 -5.88 10.75 -10.12
CA VAL A 236 -5.85 9.67 -11.14
C VAL A 236 -5.28 8.37 -10.58
N ALA A 237 -4.42 8.41 -9.57
CA ALA A 237 -3.86 7.22 -8.96
C ALA A 237 -4.93 6.31 -8.31
N TYR A 238 -6.11 6.83 -7.98
CA TYR A 238 -7.22 6.02 -7.46
C TYR A 238 -7.88 5.12 -8.51
N GLU A 239 -7.60 5.37 -9.79
CA GLU A 239 -8.17 4.62 -10.91
C GLU A 239 -7.17 3.64 -11.55
N LEU A 240 -5.91 3.64 -11.10
CA LEU A 240 -4.82 2.90 -11.73
C LEU A 240 -3.94 2.13 -10.72
N PRO A 241 -4.38 0.92 -10.26
CA PRO A 241 -5.69 0.29 -10.43
C PRO A 241 -6.77 0.95 -9.56
N PRO A 242 -8.07 0.59 -9.72
CA PRO A 242 -9.12 1.11 -8.84
C PRO A 242 -8.86 0.76 -7.39
N VAL A 243 -8.71 1.79 -6.53
CA VAL A 243 -8.43 1.64 -5.09
C VAL A 243 -9.26 2.61 -4.26
N SER A 244 -9.55 2.24 -3.02
CA SER A 244 -10.33 3.06 -2.09
C SER A 244 -9.48 3.97 -1.21
N ARG A 245 -8.21 3.61 -1.00
CA ARG A 245 -7.27 4.33 -0.13
C ARG A 245 -5.89 4.37 -0.74
N ILE A 246 -5.16 5.48 -0.57
CA ILE A 246 -3.75 5.57 -0.97
C ILE A 246 -2.90 5.98 0.23
N ALA A 247 -1.86 5.20 0.50
CA ALA A 247 -0.78 5.57 1.40
C ALA A 247 0.23 6.46 0.66
N VAL A 248 0.40 7.69 1.14
CA VAL A 248 1.28 8.69 0.53
C VAL A 248 2.20 9.31 1.56
N GLY A 249 3.50 9.32 1.28
CA GLY A 249 4.54 9.89 2.15
C GLY A 249 4.74 11.37 1.88
N THR A 250 4.75 12.16 2.96
CA THR A 250 5.19 13.55 2.96
C THR A 250 5.70 13.94 4.35
N ASN A 251 6.59 14.95 4.42
CA ASN A 251 7.01 15.59 5.68
C ASN A 251 6.42 17.01 5.81
N ARG A 252 5.45 17.39 4.96
CA ARG A 252 4.88 18.74 4.91
C ARG A 252 3.36 18.69 4.94
N VAL A 253 2.76 19.43 5.86
CA VAL A 253 1.31 19.51 6.04
C VAL A 253 0.62 20.19 4.84
N ASP A 254 1.27 21.18 4.22
CA ASP A 254 0.74 21.84 3.02
C ASP A 254 0.63 20.86 1.83
N HIS A 255 1.63 20.01 1.60
CA HIS A 255 1.53 18.94 0.60
C HIS A 255 0.37 17.98 0.91
N LEU A 256 0.20 17.59 2.18
CA LEU A 256 -0.93 16.73 2.56
C LEU A 256 -2.27 17.40 2.30
N ARG A 257 -2.36 18.71 2.56
CA ARG A 257 -3.56 19.51 2.25
C ARG A 257 -3.90 19.52 0.76
N ASP A 258 -2.89 19.68 -0.10
CA ASP A 258 -3.06 19.64 -1.56
C ASP A 258 -3.62 18.29 -2.01
N LEU A 259 -3.12 17.19 -1.43
CA LEU A 259 -3.60 15.83 -1.75
C LEU A 259 -5.04 15.60 -1.27
N VAL A 260 -5.38 16.04 -0.05
CA VAL A 260 -6.75 15.96 0.46
C VAL A 260 -7.71 16.81 -0.42
N THR A 261 -7.26 17.98 -0.87
CA THR A 261 -8.04 18.82 -1.79
C THR A 261 -8.27 18.13 -3.14
N ALA A 262 -7.27 17.40 -3.63
CA ALA A 262 -7.35 16.66 -4.89
C ALA A 262 -8.44 15.57 -4.93
N LEU A 263 -8.86 15.07 -3.77
CA LEU A 263 -9.94 14.08 -3.68
C LEU A 263 -11.31 14.60 -4.17
N GLY A 264 -11.48 15.90 -4.27
CA GLY A 264 -12.68 16.54 -4.85
C GLY A 264 -12.69 16.61 -6.37
N LEU A 265 -11.55 16.33 -7.03
CA LEU A 265 -11.47 16.32 -8.49
C LEU A 265 -12.19 15.11 -9.10
N ARG A 266 -12.75 15.29 -10.30
CA ARG A 266 -13.42 14.24 -11.06
C ARG A 266 -12.53 13.76 -12.19
N THR A 267 -12.39 12.45 -12.31
CA THR A 267 -11.63 11.77 -13.39
C THR A 267 -12.51 11.56 -14.62
N ASN A 268 -11.85 11.50 -15.78
CA ASN A 268 -12.48 11.15 -17.04
C ASN A 268 -12.25 9.65 -17.33
N ASP A 269 -13.23 8.82 -17.04
CA ASP A 269 -13.14 7.36 -17.13
C ASP A 269 -12.77 6.87 -18.53
N ASN A 270 -13.29 7.51 -19.58
CA ASN A 270 -12.98 7.14 -20.96
C ASN A 270 -11.49 7.35 -21.27
N ARG A 271 -10.89 8.44 -20.79
CA ARG A 271 -9.47 8.72 -21.00
C ARG A 271 -8.58 7.78 -20.20
N ILE A 272 -8.99 7.43 -19.00
CA ILE A 272 -8.28 6.44 -18.16
C ILE A 272 -8.33 5.06 -18.80
N SER A 273 -9.49 4.61 -19.28
CA SER A 273 -9.63 3.34 -19.99
C SER A 273 -8.76 3.28 -21.24
N LYS A 274 -8.80 4.35 -22.08
CA LYS A 274 -7.95 4.45 -23.27
C LYS A 274 -6.46 4.46 -22.93
N TYR A 275 -6.07 5.09 -21.84
CA TYR A 275 -4.68 5.07 -21.38
C TYR A 275 -4.24 3.65 -21.00
N ARG A 276 -5.05 2.88 -20.31
CA ARG A 276 -4.78 1.47 -19.99
C ARG A 276 -4.62 0.62 -21.26
N GLU A 277 -5.47 0.82 -22.26
CA GLU A 277 -5.36 0.15 -23.56
C GLU A 277 -4.01 0.46 -24.24
N LEU A 278 -3.61 1.74 -24.25
CA LEU A 278 -2.32 2.16 -24.82
C LEU A 278 -1.12 1.57 -24.07
N LEU A 279 -1.18 1.49 -22.75
CA LEU A 279 -0.12 0.84 -21.97
C LEU A 279 0.02 -0.65 -22.35
N ARG A 280 -1.09 -1.38 -22.51
CA ARG A 280 -1.09 -2.79 -22.93
C ARG A 280 -0.54 -2.97 -24.34
N ALA A 281 -0.96 -2.10 -25.28
CA ALA A 281 -0.47 -2.14 -26.66
C ALA A 281 1.05 -1.91 -26.75
N LYS A 282 1.60 -1.02 -25.91
CA LYS A 282 3.03 -0.74 -25.86
C LYS A 282 3.85 -1.96 -25.38
N VAL A 283 3.35 -2.70 -24.42
CA VAL A 283 4.00 -3.94 -23.94
C VAL A 283 4.01 -4.99 -25.06
N ALA A 284 2.89 -5.19 -25.75
CA ALA A 284 2.78 -6.16 -26.85
C ALA A 284 3.74 -5.86 -28.04
N THR A 285 4.08 -4.59 -28.26
CA THR A 285 5.05 -4.19 -29.31
C THR A 285 6.51 -4.32 -28.88
N ALA A 286 6.81 -4.22 -27.58
CA ALA A 286 8.17 -4.36 -27.05
C ALA A 286 8.61 -5.85 -26.89
N THR A 287 7.68 -6.79 -26.98
CA THR A 287 7.92 -8.23 -26.84
C THR A 287 8.03 -8.96 -28.19
N ARG A 288 7.91 -8.23 -29.30
CA ARG A 288 8.15 -8.69 -30.68
C ARG A 288 9.53 -8.22 -31.17
#